data_30b200c1ffc920072fffef7738cb7826
#
_entry.id   30b200c1ffc920072fffef7738cb7826
#
_cell.length_a   1.000
_cell.length_b   1.000
_cell.length_c   1.000
_cell.angle_alpha   90.00
_cell.angle_beta   90.00
_cell.angle_gamma   90.00
#
_symmetry.space_group_name_H-M   'P 1'
#
loop_
_entity.id
_entity.type
_entity.pdbx_description
1 polymer ?
#
loop_
_entity_poly.entity_id
_entity_poly.type
_entity_poly.pdbx_seq_one_letter_code
_entity_poly.pdbx_strand_id
1 'polypeptide(L)'
;MGVLKKIFKSYSEKEVKRIMPIVEQINKLEPEMEKLTDKELTGKTEYFKKQLEEGKTLDDILPEAFAVVREASKRVLGMRHFDVQLIGGIILHQGRISEMKTGEGKTLVATLPAYLNALTGKGVHIITVNDYLARRDSEWMGKLYKFLGLSVGLVVNGLEPDQRRKAYAADITYGTNNEFGFDYLRDNMVLYKEQLVQRDLNYAIVDEIDSILIDEARTPLIISGRANKSSELYKKADSFVRTLEAKVIVEEDVKDYDQAEDNEKYDYIVDLKAKSASLTQKGIKKAEEYFKLDNFNDLENSEIVHNVNQALRAHGVMKKDIDYIVKDGEVLIVDEFTGRIMYGRRYNNGLHQAIEAKEHVKIADESKTLATITFQNYFRMYAKLSGMTGTAMTEESEFQEIYHLDVVSIPTNKPMIRKDLSDIIYKNEKACLLYTSPSPRDSTS
;
A
#
# COMPACT_ATOMS: atom_id res chain seq x y z
N MET A 1 -42.03 -5.85 8.97
CA MET A 1 -40.87 -5.96 8.05
C MET A 1 -40.28 -7.38 7.94
N GLY A 2 -40.67 -8.37 8.70
CA GLY A 2 -40.08 -9.73 8.70
C GLY A 2 -40.53 -10.70 7.60
N VAL A 3 -41.67 -10.48 6.96
CA VAL A 3 -42.26 -11.44 6.00
C VAL A 3 -41.73 -11.19 4.55
N LEU A 4 -41.48 -9.93 4.18
CA LEU A 4 -40.96 -9.60 2.86
C LEU A 4 -39.46 -10.00 2.67
N LYS A 5 -38.65 -10.03 3.72
CA LYS A 5 -37.28 -10.56 3.67
C LYS A 5 -37.18 -12.05 3.36
N LYS A 6 -38.22 -12.83 3.59
CA LYS A 6 -38.26 -14.28 3.25
C LYS A 6 -38.55 -14.57 1.77
N ILE A 7 -39.05 -13.60 1.02
CA ILE A 7 -39.45 -13.79 -0.39
C ILE A 7 -38.37 -13.42 -1.39
N PHE A 8 -37.49 -12.48 -1.05
CA PHE A 8 -36.37 -12.08 -1.90
C PHE A 8 -35.05 -12.57 -1.29
N LYS A 9 -34.46 -13.58 -1.93
CA LYS A 9 -33.09 -14.03 -1.60
C LYS A 9 -32.10 -12.89 -1.86
N SER A 10 -31.13 -12.72 -0.97
CA SER A 10 -30.02 -11.77 -1.18
C SER A 10 -29.23 -12.14 -2.45
N TYR A 11 -28.47 -11.17 -2.99
CA TYR A 11 -27.57 -11.43 -4.12
C TYR A 11 -26.65 -12.61 -3.81
N SER A 12 -25.98 -12.58 -2.65
CA SER A 12 -25.06 -13.62 -2.22
C SER A 12 -25.74 -15.01 -2.12
N GLU A 13 -26.97 -15.09 -1.61
CA GLU A 13 -27.69 -16.36 -1.56
C GLU A 13 -27.99 -16.94 -2.96
N LYS A 14 -28.25 -16.09 -3.94
CA LYS A 14 -28.47 -16.53 -5.32
C LYS A 14 -27.17 -17.04 -5.93
N GLU A 15 -26.06 -16.35 -5.73
CA GLU A 15 -24.75 -16.73 -6.22
C GLU A 15 -24.24 -18.03 -5.57
N VAL A 16 -24.36 -18.17 -4.26
CA VAL A 16 -24.04 -19.42 -3.56
C VAL A 16 -24.86 -20.58 -4.15
N LYS A 17 -26.15 -20.37 -4.39
CA LYS A 17 -26.99 -21.40 -5.01
C LYS A 17 -26.57 -21.76 -6.44
N ARG A 18 -26.08 -20.77 -7.21
CA ARG A 18 -25.57 -20.99 -8.57
C ARG A 18 -24.29 -21.84 -8.57
N ILE A 19 -23.46 -21.68 -7.53
CA ILE A 19 -22.18 -22.37 -7.38
C ILE A 19 -22.36 -23.80 -6.83
N MET A 20 -23.41 -24.07 -6.05
CA MET A 20 -23.63 -25.38 -5.42
C MET A 20 -23.49 -26.58 -6.36
N PRO A 21 -23.99 -26.57 -7.64
CA PRO A 21 -23.80 -27.71 -8.54
C PRO A 21 -22.33 -28.05 -8.80
N ILE A 22 -21.44 -27.07 -8.79
CA ILE A 22 -19.99 -27.28 -8.95
C ILE A 22 -19.43 -27.94 -7.67
N VAL A 23 -19.86 -27.48 -6.50
CA VAL A 23 -19.49 -28.08 -5.21
C VAL A 23 -19.94 -29.54 -5.14
N GLU A 24 -21.15 -29.85 -5.62
CA GLU A 24 -21.66 -31.22 -5.70
C GLU A 24 -20.81 -32.10 -6.64
N GLN A 25 -20.32 -31.55 -7.75
CA GLN A 25 -19.40 -32.26 -8.64
C GLN A 25 -18.07 -32.57 -7.92
N ILE A 26 -17.50 -31.59 -7.22
CA ILE A 26 -16.27 -31.77 -6.44
C ILE A 26 -16.48 -32.87 -5.38
N ASN A 27 -17.61 -32.84 -4.67
CA ASN A 27 -17.95 -33.85 -3.65
C ASN A 27 -18.09 -35.27 -4.25
N LYS A 28 -18.65 -35.39 -5.46
CA LYS A 28 -18.75 -36.69 -6.16
C LYS A 28 -17.40 -37.27 -6.55
N LEU A 29 -16.39 -36.44 -6.81
CA LEU A 29 -15.04 -36.86 -7.17
C LEU A 29 -14.20 -37.28 -5.95
N GLU A 30 -14.59 -36.88 -4.74
CA GLU A 30 -13.80 -37.14 -3.51
C GLU A 30 -13.46 -38.62 -3.31
N PRO A 31 -14.41 -39.60 -3.42
CA PRO A 31 -14.09 -41.01 -3.23
C PRO A 31 -13.14 -41.59 -4.30
N GLU A 32 -13.07 -40.95 -5.46
CA GLU A 32 -12.13 -41.31 -6.50
C GLU A 32 -10.71 -40.81 -6.16
N MET A 33 -10.59 -39.56 -5.71
CA MET A 33 -9.32 -38.96 -5.28
C MET A 33 -8.72 -39.68 -4.07
N GLU A 34 -9.54 -40.13 -3.12
CA GLU A 34 -9.11 -40.90 -1.95
C GLU A 34 -8.42 -42.22 -2.31
N LYS A 35 -8.78 -42.84 -3.44
CA LYS A 35 -8.17 -44.11 -3.90
C LYS A 35 -6.84 -43.94 -4.57
N LEU A 36 -6.51 -42.74 -5.02
CA LEU A 36 -5.25 -42.45 -5.70
C LEU A 36 -4.06 -42.58 -4.74
N THR A 37 -3.00 -43.15 -5.20
CA THR A 37 -1.70 -43.08 -4.52
C THR A 37 -1.15 -41.66 -4.55
N ASP A 38 -0.19 -41.34 -3.67
CA ASP A 38 0.43 -40.01 -3.65
C ASP A 38 1.05 -39.66 -5.01
N LYS A 39 1.66 -40.65 -5.68
CA LYS A 39 2.26 -40.49 -7.01
C LYS A 39 1.20 -40.16 -8.08
N GLU A 40 0.06 -40.84 -8.05
CA GLU A 40 -1.04 -40.59 -8.99
C GLU A 40 -1.69 -39.22 -8.71
N LEU A 41 -1.87 -38.87 -7.43
CA LEU A 41 -2.45 -37.56 -7.04
C LEU A 41 -1.53 -36.42 -7.46
N THR A 42 -0.21 -36.54 -7.25
CA THR A 42 0.79 -35.57 -7.69
C THR A 42 0.84 -35.45 -9.20
N GLY A 43 0.71 -36.58 -9.91
CA GLY A 43 0.68 -36.63 -11.37
C GLY A 43 -0.48 -35.89 -12.02
N LYS A 44 -1.57 -35.59 -11.26
CA LYS A 44 -2.69 -34.80 -11.74
C LYS A 44 -2.29 -33.39 -12.16
N THR A 45 -1.25 -32.81 -11.58
CA THR A 45 -0.77 -31.48 -11.96
C THR A 45 -0.32 -31.44 -13.42
N GLU A 46 0.50 -32.39 -13.85
CA GLU A 46 0.95 -32.48 -15.26
C GLU A 46 -0.20 -32.86 -16.19
N TYR A 47 -1.12 -33.69 -15.73
CA TYR A 47 -2.33 -34.03 -16.48
C TYR A 47 -3.20 -32.78 -16.75
N PHE A 48 -3.39 -31.89 -15.75
CA PHE A 48 -4.15 -30.65 -15.94
C PHE A 48 -3.42 -29.67 -16.87
N LYS A 49 -2.11 -29.50 -16.71
CA LYS A 49 -1.32 -28.66 -17.64
C LYS A 49 -1.49 -29.09 -19.08
N LYS A 50 -1.42 -30.41 -19.33
CA LYS A 50 -1.65 -30.97 -20.67
C LYS A 50 -3.05 -30.70 -21.19
N GLN A 51 -4.09 -30.81 -20.34
CA GLN A 51 -5.46 -30.47 -20.74
C GLN A 51 -5.62 -29.00 -21.11
N LEU A 52 -4.93 -28.09 -20.41
CA LEU A 52 -4.92 -26.67 -20.77
C LEU A 52 -4.20 -26.43 -22.11
N GLU A 53 -3.11 -27.15 -22.39
CA GLU A 53 -2.43 -27.11 -23.69
C GLU A 53 -3.30 -27.65 -24.84
N GLU A 54 -4.15 -28.64 -24.54
CA GLU A 54 -5.14 -29.21 -25.46
C GLU A 54 -6.38 -28.31 -25.67
N GLY A 55 -6.44 -27.14 -25.00
CA GLY A 55 -7.45 -26.12 -25.19
C GLY A 55 -8.63 -26.13 -24.20
N LYS A 56 -8.57 -26.95 -23.14
CA LYS A 56 -9.54 -26.83 -22.03
C LYS A 56 -9.32 -25.52 -21.27
N THR A 57 -10.37 -24.99 -20.70
CA THR A 57 -10.34 -23.81 -19.84
C THR A 57 -10.06 -24.20 -18.38
N LEU A 58 -9.71 -23.22 -17.54
CA LEU A 58 -9.57 -23.44 -16.10
C LEU A 58 -10.92 -23.86 -15.47
N ASP A 59 -12.05 -23.35 -15.98
CA ASP A 59 -13.38 -23.71 -15.50
C ASP A 59 -13.73 -25.18 -15.82
N ASP A 60 -13.28 -25.71 -16.95
CA ASP A 60 -13.50 -27.10 -17.33
C ASP A 60 -12.80 -28.08 -16.36
N ILE A 61 -11.62 -27.74 -15.89
CA ILE A 61 -10.82 -28.58 -15.00
C ILE A 61 -11.04 -28.28 -13.52
N LEU A 62 -11.71 -27.17 -13.18
CA LEU A 62 -11.90 -26.70 -11.80
C LEU A 62 -12.44 -27.77 -10.85
N PRO A 63 -13.51 -28.52 -11.18
CA PRO A 63 -14.07 -29.49 -10.23
C PRO A 63 -13.06 -30.57 -9.85
N GLU A 64 -12.33 -31.11 -10.82
CA GLU A 64 -11.34 -32.15 -10.58
C GLU A 64 -10.11 -31.60 -9.88
N ALA A 65 -9.63 -30.42 -10.26
CA ALA A 65 -8.49 -29.75 -9.63
C ALA A 65 -8.76 -29.42 -8.15
N PHE A 66 -9.98 -28.95 -7.82
CA PHE A 66 -10.36 -28.67 -6.44
C PHE A 66 -10.49 -29.96 -5.60
N ALA A 67 -10.97 -31.05 -6.21
CA ALA A 67 -11.00 -32.36 -5.54
C ALA A 67 -9.59 -32.87 -5.23
N VAL A 68 -8.64 -32.70 -6.15
CA VAL A 68 -7.21 -33.02 -5.97
C VAL A 68 -6.60 -32.19 -4.83
N VAL A 69 -6.80 -30.86 -4.82
CA VAL A 69 -6.31 -29.98 -3.73
C VAL A 69 -6.90 -30.36 -2.39
N ARG A 70 -8.20 -30.70 -2.34
CA ARG A 70 -8.90 -31.10 -1.12
C ARG A 70 -8.30 -32.38 -0.51
N GLU A 71 -8.06 -33.39 -1.34
CA GLU A 71 -7.46 -34.65 -0.91
C GLU A 71 -5.99 -34.45 -0.51
N ALA A 72 -5.21 -33.72 -1.30
CA ALA A 72 -3.83 -33.39 -0.98
C ALA A 72 -3.74 -32.60 0.35
N SER A 73 -4.63 -31.65 0.59
CA SER A 73 -4.72 -30.91 1.85
C SER A 73 -5.00 -31.81 3.06
N LYS A 74 -5.89 -32.79 2.89
CA LYS A 74 -6.19 -33.78 3.91
C LYS A 74 -4.95 -34.61 4.26
N ARG A 75 -4.20 -35.05 3.25
CA ARG A 75 -2.97 -35.87 3.46
C ARG A 75 -1.83 -35.10 4.07
N VAL A 76 -1.55 -33.89 3.55
CA VAL A 76 -0.36 -33.10 3.89
C VAL A 76 -0.55 -32.23 5.11
N LEU A 77 -1.72 -31.61 5.24
CA LEU A 77 -2.03 -30.64 6.29
C LEU A 77 -2.96 -31.20 7.37
N GLY A 78 -3.59 -32.37 7.15
CA GLY A 78 -4.63 -32.91 8.04
C GLY A 78 -5.95 -32.11 7.97
N MET A 79 -6.11 -31.26 6.93
CA MET A 79 -7.26 -30.35 6.80
C MET A 79 -8.05 -30.65 5.52
N ARG A 80 -9.30 -31.02 5.68
CA ARG A 80 -10.24 -31.21 4.56
C ARG A 80 -11.05 -29.92 4.37
N HIS A 81 -11.08 -29.39 3.16
CA HIS A 81 -11.93 -28.23 2.85
C HIS A 81 -13.41 -28.56 3.03
N PHE A 82 -14.15 -27.67 3.70
CA PHE A 82 -15.61 -27.72 3.81
C PHE A 82 -16.28 -27.15 2.55
N ASP A 83 -17.55 -27.47 2.35
CA ASP A 83 -18.28 -26.99 1.16
C ASP A 83 -18.33 -25.47 1.08
N VAL A 84 -18.47 -24.76 2.21
CA VAL A 84 -18.39 -23.29 2.26
C VAL A 84 -17.03 -22.77 1.82
N GLN A 85 -15.95 -23.50 2.09
CA GLN A 85 -14.60 -23.16 1.66
C GLN A 85 -14.40 -23.43 0.17
N LEU A 86 -15.02 -24.48 -0.39
CA LEU A 86 -15.05 -24.69 -1.86
C LEU A 86 -15.77 -23.54 -2.56
N ILE A 87 -16.91 -23.08 -2.02
CA ILE A 87 -17.63 -21.91 -2.53
C ILE A 87 -16.71 -20.67 -2.55
N GLY A 88 -16.02 -20.42 -1.41
CA GLY A 88 -15.04 -19.32 -1.33
C GLY A 88 -13.95 -19.39 -2.38
N GLY A 89 -13.38 -20.58 -2.59
CA GLY A 89 -12.36 -20.81 -3.61
C GLY A 89 -12.86 -20.57 -5.03
N ILE A 90 -14.11 -20.95 -5.33
CA ILE A 90 -14.74 -20.72 -6.65
C ILE A 90 -14.96 -19.23 -6.88
N ILE A 91 -15.45 -18.48 -5.87
CA ILE A 91 -15.65 -17.04 -5.95
C ILE A 91 -14.32 -16.32 -6.20
N LEU A 92 -13.26 -16.68 -5.47
CA LEU A 92 -11.92 -16.13 -5.70
C LEU A 92 -11.42 -16.45 -7.12
N HIS A 93 -11.62 -17.68 -7.60
CA HIS A 93 -11.25 -18.04 -8.98
C HIS A 93 -11.97 -17.20 -10.01
N GLN A 94 -13.22 -16.81 -9.77
CA GLN A 94 -14.01 -15.94 -10.65
C GLN A 94 -13.54 -14.48 -10.66
N GLY A 95 -12.51 -14.11 -9.89
CA GLY A 95 -12.05 -12.71 -9.79
C GLY A 95 -13.01 -11.84 -8.99
N ARG A 96 -13.51 -12.34 -7.87
CA ARG A 96 -14.51 -11.69 -7.01
C ARG A 96 -14.03 -11.68 -5.56
N ILE A 97 -14.75 -11.00 -4.69
CA ILE A 97 -14.44 -10.93 -3.25
C ILE A 97 -15.28 -11.96 -2.50
N SER A 98 -14.57 -12.82 -1.75
CA SER A 98 -15.16 -13.82 -0.86
C SER A 98 -15.22 -13.26 0.56
N GLU A 99 -16.42 -12.82 0.99
CA GLU A 99 -16.60 -12.44 2.39
C GLU A 99 -16.87 -13.67 3.24
N MET A 100 -15.90 -14.02 4.07
CA MET A 100 -15.98 -15.14 5.01
C MET A 100 -15.64 -14.65 6.42
N LYS A 101 -16.46 -15.03 7.39
CA LYS A 101 -16.23 -14.63 8.79
C LYS A 101 -14.86 -15.08 9.29
N THR A 102 -14.33 -14.33 10.23
CA THR A 102 -13.06 -14.66 10.89
C THR A 102 -13.14 -16.04 11.53
N GLY A 103 -12.11 -16.87 11.31
CA GLY A 103 -12.08 -18.25 11.80
C GLY A 103 -12.62 -19.31 10.82
N GLU A 104 -13.21 -18.94 9.67
CA GLU A 104 -13.70 -19.88 8.65
C GLU A 104 -12.57 -20.47 7.77
N GLY A 105 -11.31 -20.12 8.02
CA GLY A 105 -10.16 -20.71 7.35
C GLY A 105 -9.86 -20.12 5.97
N LYS A 106 -9.96 -18.80 5.80
CA LYS A 106 -9.63 -18.07 4.55
C LYS A 106 -8.29 -18.47 3.95
N THR A 107 -7.23 -18.62 4.77
CA THR A 107 -5.91 -19.06 4.32
C THR A 107 -5.94 -20.38 3.57
N LEU A 108 -6.74 -21.34 4.05
CA LEU A 108 -6.92 -22.64 3.40
C LEU A 108 -7.73 -22.51 2.11
N VAL A 109 -8.75 -21.65 2.09
CA VAL A 109 -9.58 -21.37 0.91
C VAL A 109 -8.73 -20.89 -0.26
N ALA A 110 -7.79 -19.98 0.00
CA ALA A 110 -6.90 -19.43 -1.03
C ALA A 110 -6.09 -20.50 -1.76
N THR A 111 -5.89 -21.67 -1.15
CA THR A 111 -5.11 -22.77 -1.79
C THR A 111 -5.77 -23.32 -3.04
N LEU A 112 -7.09 -23.32 -3.09
CA LEU A 112 -7.88 -23.86 -4.20
C LEU A 112 -7.68 -23.03 -5.49
N PRO A 113 -8.02 -21.74 -5.52
CA PRO A 113 -7.82 -20.92 -6.72
C PRO A 113 -6.33 -20.69 -7.03
N ALA A 114 -5.46 -20.64 -6.00
CA ALA A 114 -4.02 -20.48 -6.23
C ALA A 114 -3.46 -21.65 -7.02
N TYR A 115 -3.73 -22.89 -6.60
CA TYR A 115 -3.32 -24.07 -7.34
C TYR A 115 -3.85 -24.07 -8.78
N LEU A 116 -5.16 -23.90 -8.94
CA LEU A 116 -5.81 -23.94 -10.26
C LEU A 116 -5.21 -22.93 -11.24
N ASN A 117 -5.04 -21.67 -10.80
CA ASN A 117 -4.51 -20.63 -11.67
C ASN A 117 -3.00 -20.74 -11.91
N ALA A 118 -2.25 -21.33 -10.97
CA ALA A 118 -0.82 -21.57 -11.12
C ALA A 118 -0.51 -22.60 -12.24
N LEU A 119 -1.47 -23.48 -12.58
CA LEU A 119 -1.32 -24.45 -13.68
C LEU A 119 -1.06 -23.79 -15.03
N THR A 120 -1.45 -22.52 -15.21
CA THR A 120 -1.18 -21.73 -16.42
C THR A 120 0.29 -21.35 -16.62
N GLY A 121 1.14 -21.51 -15.59
CA GLY A 121 2.54 -21.08 -15.61
C GLY A 121 2.76 -19.56 -15.56
N LYS A 122 1.68 -18.75 -15.53
CA LYS A 122 1.77 -17.29 -15.54
C LYS A 122 2.04 -16.66 -14.16
N GLY A 123 1.98 -17.45 -13.09
CA GLY A 123 2.20 -17.02 -11.72
C GLY A 123 0.94 -16.50 -11.00
N VAL A 124 0.90 -16.79 -9.72
CA VAL A 124 -0.15 -16.32 -8.79
C VAL A 124 0.51 -15.65 -7.60
N HIS A 125 0.05 -14.46 -7.26
CA HIS A 125 0.51 -13.72 -6.10
C HIS A 125 -0.51 -13.82 -4.97
N ILE A 126 -0.09 -14.22 -3.77
CA ILE A 126 -0.90 -14.21 -2.55
C ILE A 126 -0.35 -13.12 -1.65
N ILE A 127 -1.17 -12.09 -1.42
CA ILE A 127 -0.76 -10.84 -0.81
C ILE A 127 -1.35 -10.72 0.58
N THR A 128 -0.49 -10.46 1.55
CA THR A 128 -0.85 -10.32 2.96
C THR A 128 -0.46 -8.94 3.49
N VAL A 129 -0.98 -8.56 4.64
CA VAL A 129 -0.74 -7.24 5.25
C VAL A 129 0.63 -7.11 5.94
N ASN A 130 1.33 -8.22 6.23
CA ASN A 130 2.62 -8.18 6.89
C ASN A 130 3.49 -9.41 6.61
N ASP A 131 4.81 -9.26 6.87
CA ASP A 131 5.83 -10.29 6.62
C ASP A 131 5.61 -11.56 7.45
N TYR A 132 5.07 -11.45 8.67
CA TYR A 132 4.80 -12.60 9.51
C TYR A 132 3.78 -13.54 8.86
N LEU A 133 2.66 -12.99 8.39
CA LEU A 133 1.62 -13.76 7.71
C LEU A 133 2.16 -14.34 6.39
N ALA A 134 2.88 -13.55 5.60
CA ALA A 134 3.48 -14.03 4.36
C ALA A 134 4.40 -15.24 4.59
N ARG A 135 5.27 -15.19 5.60
CA ARG A 135 6.16 -16.30 5.97
C ARG A 135 5.38 -17.51 6.47
N ARG A 136 4.51 -17.32 7.46
CA ARG A 136 3.71 -18.37 8.06
C ARG A 136 2.91 -19.13 6.99
N ASP A 137 2.20 -18.40 6.15
CA ASP A 137 1.28 -19.01 5.18
C ASP A 137 2.02 -19.63 4.00
N SER A 138 3.13 -19.05 3.54
CA SER A 138 3.98 -19.66 2.53
C SER A 138 4.64 -20.96 3.00
N GLU A 139 5.04 -21.04 4.27
CA GLU A 139 5.61 -22.25 4.86
C GLU A 139 4.54 -23.31 5.10
N TRP A 140 3.39 -22.92 5.60
CA TRP A 140 2.31 -23.84 5.97
C TRP A 140 1.58 -24.38 4.72
N MET A 141 1.01 -23.50 3.91
CA MET A 141 0.29 -23.87 2.68
C MET A 141 1.27 -24.32 1.57
N GLY A 142 2.50 -23.84 1.61
CA GLY A 142 3.56 -24.25 0.69
C GLY A 142 3.85 -25.74 0.70
N LYS A 143 3.59 -26.44 1.81
CA LYS A 143 3.71 -27.92 1.87
C LYS A 143 2.73 -28.58 0.89
N LEU A 144 1.51 -28.08 0.82
CA LEU A 144 0.47 -28.57 -0.09
C LEU A 144 0.86 -28.35 -1.56
N TYR A 145 1.28 -27.13 -1.92
CA TYR A 145 1.68 -26.83 -3.30
C TYR A 145 2.90 -27.61 -3.75
N LYS A 146 3.92 -27.74 -2.89
CA LYS A 146 5.12 -28.54 -3.16
C LYS A 146 4.79 -30.03 -3.33
N PHE A 147 3.87 -30.55 -2.51
CA PHE A 147 3.40 -31.93 -2.67
C PHE A 147 2.73 -32.13 -4.03
N LEU A 148 1.97 -31.15 -4.52
CA LEU A 148 1.37 -31.18 -5.84
C LEU A 148 2.33 -30.79 -6.98
N GLY A 149 3.62 -30.59 -6.71
CA GLY A 149 4.65 -30.33 -7.72
C GLY A 149 4.76 -28.87 -8.16
N LEU A 150 4.16 -27.91 -7.44
CA LEU A 150 4.29 -26.49 -7.70
C LEU A 150 5.37 -25.83 -6.84
N SER A 151 6.06 -24.86 -7.41
CA SER A 151 7.05 -24.03 -6.73
C SER A 151 6.41 -22.89 -5.95
N VAL A 152 7.03 -22.55 -4.79
CA VAL A 152 6.53 -21.48 -3.91
C VAL A 152 7.67 -20.50 -3.63
N GLY A 153 7.43 -19.24 -3.91
CA GLY A 153 8.29 -18.09 -3.60
C GLY A 153 7.75 -17.28 -2.42
N LEU A 154 8.65 -16.57 -1.76
CA LEU A 154 8.33 -15.65 -0.67
C LEU A 154 9.09 -14.33 -0.89
N VAL A 155 8.37 -13.22 -0.91
CA VAL A 155 8.91 -11.87 -1.04
C VAL A 155 8.63 -11.09 0.24
N VAL A 156 9.69 -10.77 0.96
CA VAL A 156 9.68 -10.05 2.23
C VAL A 156 10.83 -9.07 2.28
N ASN A 157 10.84 -8.19 3.28
CA ASN A 157 11.89 -7.22 3.45
C ASN A 157 13.28 -7.87 3.59
N GLY A 158 14.32 -7.20 3.05
CA GLY A 158 15.72 -7.63 3.16
C GLY A 158 16.19 -8.64 2.11
N LEU A 159 15.37 -8.98 1.11
CA LEU A 159 15.81 -9.84 0.00
C LEU A 159 16.58 -9.04 -1.07
N GLU A 160 17.68 -9.65 -1.54
CA GLU A 160 18.44 -9.14 -2.69
C GLU A 160 17.68 -9.34 -4.02
N PRO A 161 17.97 -8.53 -5.08
CA PRO A 161 17.25 -8.59 -6.35
C PRO A 161 17.19 -10.00 -6.97
N ASP A 162 18.29 -10.77 -6.92
CA ASP A 162 18.33 -12.13 -7.45
C ASP A 162 17.44 -13.11 -6.67
N GLN A 163 17.32 -12.92 -5.36
CA GLN A 163 16.41 -13.71 -4.53
C GLN A 163 14.95 -13.37 -4.84
N ARG A 164 14.65 -12.07 -5.03
CA ARG A 164 13.33 -11.60 -5.45
C ARG A 164 12.94 -12.18 -6.80
N ARG A 165 13.83 -12.11 -7.79
CA ARG A 165 13.60 -12.67 -9.14
C ARG A 165 13.29 -14.18 -9.08
N LYS A 166 14.02 -14.94 -8.27
CA LYS A 166 13.74 -16.37 -8.05
C LYS A 166 12.38 -16.59 -7.39
N ALA A 167 12.01 -15.75 -6.41
CA ALA A 167 10.72 -15.85 -5.74
C ALA A 167 9.55 -15.52 -6.69
N TYR A 168 9.67 -14.49 -7.51
CA TYR A 168 8.65 -14.14 -8.53
C TYR A 168 8.58 -15.16 -9.68
N ALA A 169 9.67 -15.90 -9.96
CA ALA A 169 9.66 -16.96 -10.96
C ALA A 169 8.89 -18.21 -10.51
N ALA A 170 8.56 -18.35 -9.22
CA ALA A 170 7.79 -19.47 -8.70
C ALA A 170 6.34 -19.45 -9.22
N ASP A 171 5.67 -20.61 -9.19
CA ASP A 171 4.28 -20.75 -9.61
C ASP A 171 3.34 -19.96 -8.71
N ILE A 172 3.62 -19.92 -7.40
CA ILE A 172 2.87 -19.17 -6.40
C ILE A 172 3.85 -18.36 -5.56
N THR A 173 3.63 -17.04 -5.48
CA THR A 173 4.50 -16.14 -4.71
C THR A 173 3.70 -15.46 -3.59
N TYR A 174 4.13 -15.67 -2.35
CA TYR A 174 3.63 -14.96 -1.18
C TYR A 174 4.44 -13.70 -0.92
N GLY A 175 3.80 -12.65 -0.42
CA GLY A 175 4.49 -11.44 0.03
C GLY A 175 3.53 -10.40 0.57
N THR A 176 4.07 -9.25 0.98
CA THR A 176 3.26 -8.15 1.49
C THR A 176 2.90 -7.16 0.39
N ASN A 177 1.78 -6.45 0.56
CA ASN A 177 1.35 -5.37 -0.32
C ASN A 177 2.48 -4.36 -0.60
N ASN A 178 3.21 -3.96 0.43
CA ASN A 178 4.33 -3.01 0.33
C ASN A 178 5.46 -3.54 -0.56
N GLU A 179 5.90 -4.78 -0.33
CA GLU A 179 7.03 -5.35 -1.09
C GLU A 179 6.70 -5.49 -2.58
N PHE A 180 5.50 -5.96 -2.91
CA PHE A 180 5.04 -6.03 -4.29
C PHE A 180 5.00 -4.66 -4.96
N GLY A 181 4.46 -3.65 -4.28
CA GLY A 181 4.37 -2.31 -4.83
C GLY A 181 5.73 -1.61 -4.95
N PHE A 182 6.63 -1.79 -3.97
CA PHE A 182 8.00 -1.26 -4.08
C PHE A 182 8.84 -1.98 -5.15
N ASP A 183 8.68 -3.29 -5.32
CA ASP A 183 9.35 -4.01 -6.41
C ASP A 183 8.86 -3.52 -7.77
N TYR A 184 7.57 -3.27 -7.93
CA TYR A 184 7.03 -2.65 -9.14
C TYR A 184 7.66 -1.27 -9.41
N LEU A 185 7.78 -0.41 -8.39
CA LEU A 185 8.44 0.88 -8.56
C LEU A 185 9.92 0.73 -8.94
N ARG A 186 10.64 -0.20 -8.30
CA ARG A 186 12.05 -0.49 -8.62
C ARG A 186 12.20 -0.98 -10.06
N ASP A 187 11.34 -1.90 -10.49
CA ASP A 187 11.33 -2.43 -11.86
C ASP A 187 11.10 -1.35 -12.91
N ASN A 188 10.29 -0.32 -12.60
CA ASN A 188 10.09 0.82 -13.50
C ASN A 188 11.25 1.84 -13.52
N MET A 189 12.26 1.65 -12.69
CA MET A 189 13.45 2.50 -12.62
C MET A 189 14.69 1.85 -13.26
N VAL A 190 14.63 0.57 -13.62
CA VAL A 190 15.76 -0.14 -14.22
C VAL A 190 15.94 0.23 -15.69
N LEU A 191 17.18 0.12 -16.18
CA LEU A 191 17.53 0.44 -17.56
C LEU A 191 17.45 -0.77 -18.49
N TYR A 192 17.62 -1.97 -17.97
CA TYR A 192 17.69 -3.22 -18.74
C TYR A 192 16.64 -4.20 -18.27
N LYS A 193 16.03 -4.92 -19.21
CA LYS A 193 14.97 -5.89 -18.94
C LYS A 193 15.41 -7.02 -18.00
N GLU A 194 16.68 -7.40 -18.07
CA GLU A 194 17.27 -8.46 -17.23
C GLU A 194 17.34 -8.07 -15.74
N GLN A 195 17.19 -6.78 -15.43
CA GLN A 195 17.18 -6.25 -14.07
C GLN A 195 15.80 -6.35 -13.42
N LEU A 196 14.74 -6.57 -14.19
CA LEU A 196 13.38 -6.74 -13.68
C LEU A 196 13.33 -7.95 -12.74
N VAL A 197 12.62 -7.81 -11.64
CA VAL A 197 12.41 -8.90 -10.67
C VAL A 197 11.02 -9.50 -10.80
N GLN A 198 9.99 -8.70 -11.12
CA GLN A 198 8.62 -9.17 -11.30
C GLN A 198 8.40 -9.70 -12.73
N ARG A 199 7.44 -10.61 -12.85
CA ARG A 199 6.83 -11.03 -14.13
C ARG A 199 5.58 -10.19 -14.38
N ASP A 200 4.85 -10.50 -15.47
CA ASP A 200 3.55 -9.90 -15.74
C ASP A 200 2.58 -10.14 -14.57
N LEU A 201 1.78 -9.13 -14.27
CA LEU A 201 0.81 -9.14 -13.18
C LEU A 201 -0.44 -9.94 -13.60
N ASN A 202 -0.38 -11.27 -13.46
CA ASN A 202 -1.43 -12.17 -13.94
C ASN A 202 -2.59 -12.28 -12.95
N TYR A 203 -2.38 -12.87 -11.77
CA TYR A 203 -3.45 -13.08 -10.79
C TYR A 203 -3.00 -12.76 -9.38
N ALA A 204 -3.78 -11.94 -8.68
CA ALA A 204 -3.59 -11.64 -7.26
C ALA A 204 -4.77 -12.11 -6.42
N ILE A 205 -4.46 -12.77 -5.30
CA ILE A 205 -5.39 -13.07 -4.21
C ILE A 205 -4.95 -12.24 -3.01
N VAL A 206 -5.78 -11.27 -2.61
CA VAL A 206 -5.47 -10.33 -1.53
C VAL A 206 -6.18 -10.77 -0.25
N ASP A 207 -5.41 -11.08 0.80
CA ASP A 207 -5.95 -11.35 2.13
C ASP A 207 -6.22 -10.04 2.88
N GLU A 208 -7.33 -9.97 3.62
CA GLU A 208 -7.86 -8.74 4.23
C GLU A 208 -7.93 -7.58 3.20
N ILE A 209 -8.63 -7.85 2.09
CA ILE A 209 -8.67 -6.98 0.91
C ILE A 209 -9.22 -5.58 1.19
N ASP A 210 -10.13 -5.42 2.12
CA ASP A 210 -10.68 -4.13 2.57
C ASP A 210 -9.60 -3.23 3.16
N SER A 211 -8.76 -3.75 4.04
CA SER A 211 -7.65 -2.99 4.62
C SER A 211 -6.66 -2.49 3.57
N ILE A 212 -6.35 -3.32 2.56
CA ILE A 212 -5.35 -2.98 1.54
C ILE A 212 -5.94 -2.09 0.43
N LEU A 213 -7.14 -2.41 -0.06
CA LEU A 213 -7.71 -1.78 -1.26
C LEU A 213 -8.74 -0.69 -0.98
N ILE A 214 -9.18 -0.52 0.27
CA ILE A 214 -10.03 0.59 0.70
C ILE A 214 -9.28 1.48 1.67
N ASP A 215 -8.93 0.99 2.86
CA ASP A 215 -8.35 1.81 3.92
C ASP A 215 -7.00 2.43 3.52
N GLU A 216 -6.10 1.64 2.93
CA GLU A 216 -4.77 2.07 2.50
C GLU A 216 -4.68 2.39 1.00
N ALA A 217 -5.78 2.30 0.25
CA ALA A 217 -5.80 2.37 -1.22
C ALA A 217 -5.09 3.59 -1.79
N ARG A 218 -5.29 4.76 -1.16
CA ARG A 218 -4.76 6.06 -1.61
C ARG A 218 -3.39 6.40 -1.03
N THR A 219 -2.87 5.60 -0.11
CA THR A 219 -1.55 5.80 0.46
C THR A 219 -0.48 5.56 -0.62
N PRO A 220 0.34 6.57 -0.97
CA PRO A 220 1.34 6.39 -2.00
C PRO A 220 2.57 5.68 -1.46
N LEU A 221 3.05 4.70 -2.21
CA LEU A 221 4.41 4.19 -2.10
C LEU A 221 5.33 5.15 -2.82
N ILE A 222 6.41 5.58 -2.19
CA ILE A 222 7.30 6.61 -2.72
C ILE A 222 8.75 6.11 -2.63
N ILE A 223 9.46 6.16 -3.75
CA ILE A 223 10.91 6.03 -3.78
C ILE A 223 11.50 7.41 -3.98
N SER A 224 12.33 7.85 -3.03
CA SER A 224 13.03 9.11 -3.09
C SER A 224 14.52 8.88 -3.29
N GLY A 225 15.14 9.74 -4.08
CA GLY A 225 16.58 9.80 -4.28
C GLY A 225 17.14 11.16 -3.89
N ARG A 226 18.46 11.24 -3.80
CA ARG A 226 19.13 12.52 -3.57
C ARG A 226 19.03 13.38 -4.83
N ALA A 227 18.60 14.62 -4.69
CA ALA A 227 18.73 15.61 -5.74
C ALA A 227 20.20 16.10 -5.72
N ASN A 228 20.86 16.05 -6.87
CA ASN A 228 22.23 16.56 -7.04
C ASN A 228 22.27 18.11 -7.08
N LYS A 229 21.50 18.80 -6.23
CA LYS A 229 21.56 20.25 -6.13
C LYS A 229 22.70 20.64 -5.21
N SER A 230 23.53 21.54 -5.68
CA SER A 230 24.70 22.04 -4.96
C SER A 230 24.29 22.79 -3.69
N SER A 231 24.68 22.30 -2.51
CA SER A 231 24.56 23.02 -1.24
C SER A 231 25.25 24.40 -1.26
N GLU A 232 26.19 24.59 -2.18
CA GLU A 232 26.88 25.85 -2.44
C GLU A 232 25.95 26.97 -2.92
N LEU A 233 24.93 26.63 -3.75
CA LEU A 233 23.98 27.61 -4.26
C LEU A 233 23.09 28.18 -3.18
N TYR A 234 22.67 27.34 -2.21
CA TYR A 234 21.92 27.80 -1.04
C TYR A 234 22.76 28.76 -0.18
N LYS A 235 24.05 28.48 0.04
CA LYS A 235 24.96 29.39 0.75
C LYS A 235 25.14 30.70 0.04
N LYS A 236 25.31 30.69 -1.30
CA LYS A 236 25.43 31.89 -2.13
C LYS A 236 24.15 32.74 -2.07
N ALA A 237 22.99 32.10 -2.18
CA ALA A 237 21.69 32.77 -2.08
C ALA A 237 21.47 33.38 -0.68
N ASP A 238 21.81 32.66 0.40
CA ASP A 238 21.80 33.20 1.76
C ASP A 238 22.70 34.44 1.91
N SER A 239 23.95 34.33 1.43
CA SER A 239 24.92 35.42 1.51
C SER A 239 24.44 36.64 0.72
N PHE A 240 23.79 36.45 -0.43
CA PHE A 240 23.19 37.52 -1.22
C PHE A 240 22.07 38.20 -0.47
N VAL A 241 21.08 37.41 0.04
CA VAL A 241 19.89 37.96 0.71
C VAL A 241 20.26 38.74 1.97
N ARG A 242 21.32 38.36 2.69
CA ARG A 242 21.83 39.12 3.86
C ARG A 242 22.31 40.53 3.51
N THR A 243 22.62 40.82 2.24
CA THR A 243 23.02 42.16 1.79
C THR A 243 21.86 43.06 1.38
N LEU A 244 20.64 42.52 1.35
CA LEU A 244 19.47 43.21 0.87
C LEU A 244 18.69 43.91 1.99
N GLU A 245 18.05 45.04 1.67
CA GLU A 245 17.14 45.78 2.53
C GLU A 245 15.68 45.37 2.26
N ALA A 246 15.00 44.90 3.31
CA ALA A 246 13.61 44.48 3.24
C ALA A 246 12.60 45.56 3.63
N LYS A 247 11.45 45.63 2.96
CA LYS A 247 10.24 46.21 3.51
C LYS A 247 9.28 45.09 3.93
N VAL A 248 8.84 45.14 5.17
CA VAL A 248 7.83 44.21 5.71
C VAL A 248 6.47 44.89 5.70
N ILE A 249 5.50 44.30 5.01
CA ILE A 249 4.11 44.75 4.98
C ILE A 249 3.32 43.96 6.04
N VAL A 250 2.66 44.70 6.96
CA VAL A 250 1.69 44.16 7.93
C VAL A 250 0.28 44.65 7.59
N GLU A 251 -0.77 44.02 8.14
CA GLU A 251 -2.18 44.23 7.75
C GLU A 251 -2.64 45.70 7.80
N GLU A 252 -2.02 46.53 8.61
CA GLU A 252 -2.37 47.96 8.80
C GLU A 252 -1.84 48.85 7.66
N ASP A 253 -0.80 48.42 6.92
CA ASP A 253 -0.11 49.22 5.89
C ASP A 253 -0.76 49.11 4.50
N VAL A 254 -1.77 48.24 4.30
CA VAL A 254 -2.35 47.95 2.97
C VAL A 254 -3.06 49.18 2.34
N LYS A 255 -3.43 50.17 3.13
CA LYS A 255 -4.12 51.40 2.63
C LYS A 255 -3.18 52.46 2.06
N ASP A 256 -1.91 52.46 2.49
CA ASP A 256 -0.91 53.47 2.08
C ASP A 256 0.26 52.83 1.30
N TYR A 257 0.05 51.64 0.71
CA TYR A 257 1.08 50.92 -0.03
C TYR A 257 1.27 51.51 -1.43
N ASP A 258 2.32 52.32 -1.62
CA ASP A 258 2.77 52.79 -2.94
C ASP A 258 3.82 51.84 -3.50
N GLN A 259 3.38 50.93 -4.36
CA GLN A 259 4.21 49.89 -4.98
C GLN A 259 5.36 50.49 -5.84
N ALA A 260 5.18 51.67 -6.40
CA ALA A 260 6.17 52.31 -7.24
C ALA A 260 7.34 52.90 -6.39
N GLU A 261 7.04 53.59 -5.30
CA GLU A 261 8.03 54.18 -4.40
C GLU A 261 8.85 53.10 -3.67
N ASP A 262 8.19 52.01 -3.22
CA ASP A 262 8.85 50.90 -2.55
C ASP A 262 9.78 50.08 -3.46
N ASN A 263 9.44 49.94 -4.75
CA ASN A 263 10.30 49.28 -5.74
C ASN A 263 11.62 49.99 -5.98
N GLU A 264 11.69 51.33 -5.77
CA GLU A 264 12.91 52.10 -5.89
C GLU A 264 13.71 52.14 -4.59
N LYS A 265 13.04 52.07 -3.44
CA LYS A 265 13.66 52.26 -2.13
C LYS A 265 14.22 50.98 -1.53
N TYR A 266 13.47 49.87 -1.57
CA TYR A 266 13.84 48.59 -0.96
C TYR A 266 14.27 47.57 -2.00
N ASP A 267 15.03 46.58 -1.58
CA ASP A 267 15.53 45.51 -2.45
C ASP A 267 14.55 44.34 -2.57
N TYR A 268 13.75 44.07 -1.50
CA TYR A 268 12.69 43.07 -1.52
C TYR A 268 11.56 43.43 -0.56
N ILE A 269 10.40 42.84 -0.83
CA ILE A 269 9.17 43.03 -0.09
C ILE A 269 8.76 41.73 0.57
N VAL A 270 8.39 41.78 1.83
CA VAL A 270 7.88 40.65 2.63
C VAL A 270 6.44 40.91 2.97
N ASP A 271 5.55 40.06 2.50
CA ASP A 271 4.12 40.06 2.91
C ASP A 271 3.92 38.94 3.94
N LEU A 272 3.73 39.34 5.20
CA LEU A 272 3.56 38.40 6.30
C LEU A 272 2.20 37.69 6.26
N LYS A 273 1.17 38.31 5.67
CA LYS A 273 -0.15 37.70 5.53
C LYS A 273 -0.17 36.62 4.45
N ALA A 274 0.41 36.92 3.30
CA ALA A 274 0.54 35.98 2.21
C ALA A 274 1.68 34.95 2.45
N LYS A 275 2.47 35.11 3.53
CA LYS A 275 3.68 34.31 3.81
C LYS A 275 4.62 34.25 2.59
N SER A 276 4.78 35.38 1.90
CA SER A 276 5.57 35.50 0.67
C SER A 276 6.67 36.57 0.77
N ALA A 277 7.72 36.40 -0.01
CA ALA A 277 8.77 37.41 -0.17
C ALA A 277 9.22 37.45 -1.63
N SER A 278 9.41 38.65 -2.20
CA SER A 278 9.78 38.84 -3.60
C SER A 278 10.74 40.01 -3.79
N LEU A 279 11.66 39.87 -4.75
CA LEU A 279 12.56 40.97 -5.12
C LEU A 279 11.77 42.10 -5.80
N THR A 280 12.22 43.34 -5.55
CA THR A 280 11.83 44.52 -6.32
C THR A 280 12.66 44.63 -7.60
N GLN A 281 12.37 45.61 -8.45
CA GLN A 281 13.23 45.89 -9.62
C GLN A 281 14.67 46.22 -9.23
N LYS A 282 14.86 46.93 -8.10
CA LYS A 282 16.18 47.23 -7.55
C LYS A 282 16.88 45.94 -7.06
N GLY A 283 16.16 45.06 -6.39
CA GLY A 283 16.71 43.79 -5.95
C GLY A 283 17.07 42.85 -7.09
N ILE A 284 16.27 42.82 -8.17
CA ILE A 284 16.59 42.05 -9.38
C ILE A 284 17.92 42.50 -9.99
N LYS A 285 18.14 43.82 -10.16
CA LYS A 285 19.40 44.35 -10.67
C LYS A 285 20.59 43.94 -9.79
N LYS A 286 20.46 44.01 -8.47
CA LYS A 286 21.49 43.53 -7.54
C LYS A 286 21.77 42.03 -7.69
N ALA A 287 20.71 41.23 -7.92
CA ALA A 287 20.87 39.80 -8.14
C ALA A 287 21.61 39.50 -9.43
N GLU A 288 21.29 40.21 -10.53
CA GLU A 288 21.99 40.10 -11.80
C GLU A 288 23.49 40.41 -11.66
N GLU A 289 23.84 41.51 -10.97
CA GLU A 289 25.20 41.86 -10.68
C GLU A 289 25.94 40.83 -9.80
N TYR A 290 25.29 40.37 -8.72
CA TYR A 290 25.88 39.45 -7.75
C TYR A 290 26.16 38.07 -8.36
N PHE A 291 25.19 37.53 -9.12
CA PHE A 291 25.28 36.22 -9.75
C PHE A 291 25.89 36.27 -11.14
N LYS A 292 26.20 37.47 -11.67
CA LYS A 292 26.72 37.75 -13.02
C LYS A 292 25.82 37.20 -14.13
N LEU A 293 24.55 37.58 -14.08
CA LEU A 293 23.52 37.19 -15.02
C LEU A 293 23.14 38.34 -15.92
N ASP A 294 22.86 38.06 -17.19
CA ASP A 294 22.37 39.05 -18.14
C ASP A 294 20.89 39.38 -17.87
N ASN A 295 20.09 38.38 -17.47
CA ASN A 295 18.70 38.54 -17.11
C ASN A 295 18.33 37.50 -16.00
N PHE A 296 17.89 37.98 -14.85
CA PHE A 296 17.54 37.13 -13.71
C PHE A 296 16.39 36.18 -14.03
N ASN A 297 15.44 36.61 -14.86
CA ASN A 297 14.23 35.85 -15.15
C ASN A 297 14.35 34.85 -16.33
N ASP A 298 15.52 34.68 -16.90
CA ASP A 298 15.74 33.68 -17.96
C ASP A 298 15.56 32.25 -17.44
N LEU A 299 15.03 31.37 -18.29
CA LEU A 299 14.82 29.96 -17.99
C LEU A 299 16.11 29.23 -17.58
N GLU A 300 17.25 29.62 -18.14
CA GLU A 300 18.57 29.07 -17.81
C GLU A 300 18.96 29.37 -16.35
N ASN A 301 18.44 30.46 -15.79
CA ASN A 301 18.71 30.92 -14.42
C ASN A 301 17.68 30.43 -13.39
N SER A 302 16.74 29.60 -13.80
CA SER A 302 15.60 29.14 -12.96
C SER A 302 16.03 28.54 -11.61
N GLU A 303 17.18 27.86 -11.56
CA GLU A 303 17.72 27.31 -10.31
C GLU A 303 18.22 28.40 -9.35
N ILE A 304 18.88 29.42 -9.86
CA ILE A 304 19.33 30.58 -9.06
C ILE A 304 18.13 31.35 -8.55
N VAL A 305 17.19 31.64 -9.44
CA VAL A 305 15.91 32.33 -9.09
C VAL A 305 15.17 31.57 -7.97
N HIS A 306 15.06 30.26 -8.11
CA HIS A 306 14.43 29.40 -7.11
C HIS A 306 15.14 29.49 -5.74
N ASN A 307 16.48 29.35 -5.71
CA ASN A 307 17.24 29.39 -4.47
C ASN A 307 17.19 30.78 -3.80
N VAL A 308 17.26 31.85 -4.59
CA VAL A 308 17.12 33.23 -4.08
C VAL A 308 15.72 33.42 -3.47
N ASN A 309 14.67 32.98 -4.15
CA ASN A 309 13.30 33.09 -3.63
C ASN A 309 13.11 32.27 -2.32
N GLN A 310 13.70 31.09 -2.21
CA GLN A 310 13.66 30.35 -0.96
C GLN A 310 14.47 31.01 0.16
N ALA A 311 15.61 31.61 -0.16
CA ALA A 311 16.40 32.37 0.80
C ALA A 311 15.64 33.64 1.28
N LEU A 312 14.97 34.36 0.40
CA LEU A 312 14.10 35.49 0.76
C LEU A 312 12.97 35.07 1.71
N ARG A 313 12.31 33.95 1.43
CA ARG A 313 11.29 33.38 2.33
C ARG A 313 11.89 32.97 3.67
N ALA A 314 13.04 32.31 3.68
CA ALA A 314 13.72 31.91 4.90
C ALA A 314 14.07 33.10 5.81
N HIS A 315 14.53 34.23 5.21
CA HIS A 315 14.88 35.44 5.96
C HIS A 315 13.68 36.31 6.32
N GLY A 316 12.76 36.54 5.38
CA GLY A 316 11.66 37.48 5.54
C GLY A 316 10.46 36.88 6.29
N VAL A 317 10.13 35.63 6.05
CA VAL A 317 8.89 35.00 6.54
C VAL A 317 9.16 34.08 7.73
N MET A 318 10.20 33.22 7.65
CA MET A 318 10.43 32.18 8.64
C MET A 318 11.17 32.69 9.88
N LYS A 319 10.54 32.55 11.04
CA LYS A 319 11.06 33.06 12.34
C LYS A 319 11.55 31.89 13.20
N LYS A 320 12.81 32.04 13.66
CA LYS A 320 13.38 31.12 14.66
C LYS A 320 12.58 31.16 15.96
N ASP A 321 12.45 30.03 16.62
CA ASP A 321 11.70 29.82 17.87
C ASP A 321 10.17 30.01 17.75
N ILE A 322 9.67 30.19 16.51
CA ILE A 322 8.24 30.26 16.20
C ILE A 322 7.91 29.19 15.14
N ASP A 323 8.48 29.29 13.94
CA ASP A 323 8.23 28.38 12.84
C ASP A 323 9.19 27.17 12.86
N TYR A 324 10.37 27.34 13.41
CA TYR A 324 11.39 26.31 13.54
C TYR A 324 12.33 26.59 14.73
N ILE A 325 13.00 25.54 15.20
CA ILE A 325 14.08 25.63 16.18
C ILE A 325 15.35 25.00 15.60
N VAL A 326 16.50 25.38 16.16
CA VAL A 326 17.80 24.74 15.87
C VAL A 326 18.22 23.95 17.10
N LYS A 327 18.36 22.65 16.95
CA LYS A 327 18.78 21.74 18.03
C LYS A 327 19.76 20.70 17.47
N ASP A 328 20.84 20.45 18.19
CA ASP A 328 21.86 19.46 17.85
C ASP A 328 22.45 19.62 16.42
N GLY A 329 22.48 20.87 15.91
CA GLY A 329 22.96 21.19 14.56
C GLY A 329 21.96 20.90 13.44
N GLU A 330 20.68 20.67 13.77
CA GLU A 330 19.60 20.44 12.83
C GLU A 330 18.47 21.45 13.00
N VAL A 331 17.81 21.79 11.88
CA VAL A 331 16.59 22.59 11.87
C VAL A 331 15.40 21.66 12.07
N LEU A 332 14.56 21.94 13.07
CA LEU A 332 13.36 21.19 13.38
C LEU A 332 12.14 22.10 13.24
N ILE A 333 11.10 21.62 12.56
CA ILE A 333 9.85 22.36 12.36
C ILE A 333 9.05 22.41 13.67
N VAL A 334 8.45 23.57 13.95
CA VAL A 334 7.47 23.75 15.01
C VAL A 334 6.09 23.86 14.37
N ASP A 335 5.14 23.07 14.85
CA ASP A 335 3.75 23.10 14.39
C ASP A 335 3.07 24.41 14.83
N GLU A 336 2.53 25.15 13.89
CA GLU A 336 1.92 26.47 14.11
C GLU A 336 0.76 26.45 15.10
N PHE A 337 -0.01 25.35 15.14
CA PHE A 337 -1.22 25.24 15.97
C PHE A 337 -0.96 24.65 17.34
N THR A 338 -0.06 23.68 17.45
CA THR A 338 0.19 22.96 18.69
C THR A 338 1.47 23.36 19.40
N GLY A 339 2.39 24.08 18.73
CA GLY A 339 3.71 24.42 19.22
C GLY A 339 4.64 23.21 19.43
N ARG A 340 4.27 22.03 18.88
CA ARG A 340 5.05 20.80 19.02
C ARG A 340 6.13 20.70 17.97
N ILE A 341 7.28 20.15 18.37
CA ILE A 341 8.37 19.87 17.44
C ILE A 341 8.01 18.66 16.59
N MET A 342 8.10 18.84 15.26
CA MET A 342 7.79 17.83 14.27
C MET A 342 9.07 17.11 13.81
N TYR A 343 9.48 16.09 14.52
CA TYR A 343 10.65 15.31 14.17
C TYR A 343 10.47 14.59 12.82
N GLY A 344 11.56 14.54 12.02
CA GLY A 344 11.58 13.84 10.74
C GLY A 344 10.84 14.54 9.60
N ARG A 345 10.16 15.66 9.86
CA ARG A 345 9.53 16.49 8.81
C ARG A 345 10.45 17.61 8.33
N ARG A 346 10.33 17.96 7.06
CA ARG A 346 11.09 19.02 6.42
C ARG A 346 10.16 19.91 5.58
N TYR A 347 10.47 21.19 5.47
CA TYR A 347 9.79 22.07 4.52
C TYR A 347 10.13 21.67 3.08
N ASN A 348 9.15 21.76 2.21
CA ASN A 348 9.27 21.37 0.80
C ASN A 348 10.00 22.42 -0.04
N ASN A 349 10.33 22.05 -1.29
CA ASN A 349 10.83 22.93 -2.34
C ASN A 349 12.10 23.72 -1.98
N GLY A 350 13.02 23.14 -1.21
CA GLY A 350 14.27 23.79 -0.86
C GLY A 350 14.20 24.83 0.26
N LEU A 351 13.01 25.12 0.81
CA LEU A 351 12.87 26.07 1.92
C LEU A 351 13.61 25.61 3.18
N HIS A 352 13.60 24.29 3.46
CA HIS A 352 14.33 23.75 4.61
C HIS A 352 15.84 23.96 4.48
N GLN A 353 16.40 23.72 3.29
CA GLN A 353 17.81 23.96 2.97
C GLN A 353 18.15 25.43 3.04
N ALA A 354 17.25 26.31 2.62
CA ALA A 354 17.46 27.77 2.75
C ALA A 354 17.48 28.20 4.24
N ILE A 355 16.68 27.59 5.10
CA ILE A 355 16.70 27.83 6.55
C ILE A 355 17.99 27.23 7.16
N GLU A 356 18.42 26.05 6.74
CA GLU A 356 19.70 25.45 7.14
C GLU A 356 20.87 26.35 6.76
N ALA A 357 20.86 26.96 5.57
CA ALA A 357 21.85 27.94 5.14
C ALA A 357 21.82 29.21 6.01
N LYS A 358 20.61 29.76 6.29
CA LYS A 358 20.39 30.92 7.15
C LYS A 358 20.96 30.73 8.56
N GLU A 359 20.78 29.55 9.13
CA GLU A 359 21.21 29.21 10.49
C GLU A 359 22.64 28.65 10.54
N HIS A 360 23.34 28.58 9.38
CA HIS A 360 24.72 28.08 9.27
C HIS A 360 24.91 26.65 9.82
N VAL A 361 23.87 25.82 9.72
CA VAL A 361 23.95 24.39 10.02
C VAL A 361 24.29 23.60 8.76
N LYS A 362 24.51 22.30 8.91
CA LYS A 362 24.78 21.42 7.76
C LYS A 362 23.56 21.36 6.85
N ILE A 363 23.72 21.79 5.61
CA ILE A 363 22.66 21.70 4.60
C ILE A 363 22.54 20.23 4.17
N ALA A 364 21.39 19.63 4.43
CA ALA A 364 21.12 18.27 3.99
C ALA A 364 20.67 18.23 2.53
N ASP A 365 21.00 17.14 1.84
CA ASP A 365 20.60 16.94 0.45
C ASP A 365 19.08 17.03 0.30
N GLU A 366 18.62 17.67 -0.75
CA GLU A 366 17.20 17.68 -1.11
C GLU A 366 16.79 16.28 -1.58
N SER A 367 15.68 15.76 -1.08
CA SER A 367 15.12 14.51 -1.58
C SER A 367 14.19 14.79 -2.76
N LYS A 368 14.44 14.12 -3.89
CA LYS A 368 13.57 14.15 -5.06
C LYS A 368 12.77 12.85 -5.14
N THR A 369 11.47 12.95 -5.29
CA THR A 369 10.65 11.78 -5.59
C THR A 369 11.02 11.23 -6.97
N LEU A 370 11.49 10.00 -7.02
CA LEU A 370 11.90 9.32 -8.24
C LEU A 370 10.75 8.52 -8.85
N ALA A 371 9.99 7.84 -8.02
CA ALA A 371 8.84 7.05 -8.43
C ALA A 371 7.78 7.02 -7.33
N THR A 372 6.52 6.96 -7.73
CA THR A 372 5.39 6.84 -6.81
C THR A 372 4.25 6.06 -7.45
N ILE A 373 3.54 5.28 -6.65
CA ILE A 373 2.29 4.61 -7.02
C ILE A 373 1.42 4.43 -5.78
N THR A 374 0.10 4.46 -5.94
CA THR A 374 -0.84 4.06 -4.89
C THR A 374 -1.16 2.56 -5.00
N PHE A 375 -1.57 1.92 -3.90
CA PHE A 375 -2.04 0.53 -3.98
C PHE A 375 -3.21 0.39 -4.94
N GLN A 376 -4.15 1.33 -4.95
CA GLN A 376 -5.26 1.35 -5.88
C GLN A 376 -4.80 1.21 -7.34
N ASN A 377 -3.81 2.00 -7.76
CA ASN A 377 -3.31 1.94 -9.13
C ASN A 377 -2.51 0.67 -9.41
N TYR A 378 -1.72 0.21 -8.45
CA TYR A 378 -0.94 -1.01 -8.59
C TYR A 378 -1.83 -2.25 -8.78
N PHE A 379 -2.81 -2.47 -7.89
CA PHE A 379 -3.66 -3.66 -7.95
C PHE A 379 -4.60 -3.68 -9.16
N ARG A 380 -4.96 -2.53 -9.71
CA ARG A 380 -5.73 -2.45 -10.97
C ARG A 380 -4.98 -2.93 -12.20
N MET A 381 -3.68 -3.13 -12.14
CA MET A 381 -2.87 -3.66 -13.25
C MET A 381 -2.88 -5.18 -13.37
N TYR A 382 -3.35 -5.89 -12.36
CA TYR A 382 -3.49 -7.34 -12.46
C TYR A 382 -4.55 -7.72 -13.47
N ALA A 383 -4.23 -8.71 -14.32
CA ALA A 383 -5.19 -9.26 -15.28
C ALA A 383 -6.41 -9.88 -14.58
N LYS A 384 -6.19 -10.46 -13.39
CA LYS A 384 -7.24 -10.98 -12.51
C LYS A 384 -6.92 -10.61 -11.06
N LEU A 385 -7.91 -10.02 -10.38
CA LEU A 385 -7.84 -9.63 -8.99
C LEU A 385 -8.97 -10.29 -8.21
N SER A 386 -8.68 -10.80 -7.03
CA SER A 386 -9.67 -11.30 -6.09
C SER A 386 -9.16 -11.10 -4.66
N GLY A 387 -10.03 -11.26 -3.69
CA GLY A 387 -9.61 -11.20 -2.31
C GLY A 387 -10.65 -11.70 -1.34
N MET A 388 -10.25 -11.73 -0.09
CA MET A 388 -11.05 -12.27 1.00
C MET A 388 -10.90 -11.40 2.24
N THR A 389 -11.99 -11.26 2.99
CA THR A 389 -12.04 -10.58 4.28
C THR A 389 -13.30 -11.02 5.05
N GLY A 390 -13.46 -10.58 6.28
CA GLY A 390 -14.66 -10.78 7.09
C GLY A 390 -15.69 -9.67 6.99
N THR A 391 -15.39 -8.55 6.30
CA THR A 391 -16.10 -7.25 6.43
C THR A 391 -16.34 -6.52 5.11
N ALA A 392 -16.22 -7.17 3.94
CA ALA A 392 -16.27 -6.51 2.63
C ALA A 392 -17.64 -5.94 2.23
N MET A 393 -18.75 -6.46 2.78
CA MET A 393 -20.11 -6.04 2.36
C MET A 393 -20.41 -4.57 2.65
N THR A 394 -19.76 -3.97 3.64
CA THR A 394 -19.92 -2.55 3.96
C THR A 394 -19.35 -1.63 2.88
N GLU A 395 -18.32 -2.11 2.20
CA GLU A 395 -17.58 -1.37 1.18
C GLU A 395 -17.84 -1.88 -0.26
N GLU A 396 -18.92 -2.69 -0.45
CA GLU A 396 -19.24 -3.32 -1.74
C GLU A 396 -19.33 -2.30 -2.88
N SER A 397 -19.94 -1.14 -2.64
CA SER A 397 -20.08 -0.08 -3.64
C SER A 397 -18.73 0.47 -4.10
N GLU A 398 -17.78 0.64 -3.19
CA GLU A 398 -16.45 1.16 -3.49
C GLU A 398 -15.61 0.12 -4.25
N PHE A 399 -15.68 -1.16 -3.87
CA PHE A 399 -15.07 -2.25 -4.62
C PHE A 399 -15.58 -2.34 -6.06
N GLN A 400 -16.89 -2.18 -6.24
CA GLN A 400 -17.51 -2.22 -7.57
C GLN A 400 -17.10 -1.01 -8.42
N GLU A 401 -17.10 0.20 -7.86
CA GLU A 401 -16.79 1.43 -8.59
C GLU A 401 -15.31 1.51 -8.99
N ILE A 402 -14.40 1.15 -8.09
CA ILE A 402 -12.95 1.34 -8.29
C ILE A 402 -12.31 0.14 -9.00
N TYR A 403 -12.65 -1.08 -8.58
CA TYR A 403 -11.98 -2.31 -9.02
C TYR A 403 -12.84 -3.22 -9.89
N HIS A 404 -14.14 -2.91 -10.05
CA HIS A 404 -15.14 -3.74 -10.73
C HIS A 404 -15.27 -5.13 -10.10
N LEU A 405 -15.06 -5.20 -8.79
CA LEU A 405 -15.20 -6.42 -7.99
C LEU A 405 -16.53 -6.40 -7.24
N ASP A 406 -17.26 -7.48 -7.30
CA ASP A 406 -18.44 -7.69 -6.46
C ASP A 406 -18.14 -8.57 -5.26
N VAL A 407 -18.93 -8.41 -4.21
CA VAL A 407 -18.76 -9.11 -2.94
C VAL A 407 -19.81 -10.20 -2.79
N VAL A 408 -19.36 -11.41 -2.47
CA VAL A 408 -20.26 -12.52 -2.14
C VAL A 408 -20.03 -12.95 -0.70
N SER A 409 -21.05 -12.75 0.13
CA SER A 409 -21.02 -13.20 1.52
C SER A 409 -21.36 -14.69 1.60
N ILE A 410 -20.45 -15.46 2.18
CA ILE A 410 -20.53 -16.92 2.29
C ILE A 410 -21.08 -17.30 3.68
N PRO A 411 -22.02 -18.22 3.77
CA PRO A 411 -22.50 -18.68 5.06
C PRO A 411 -21.40 -19.39 5.85
N THR A 412 -21.46 -19.33 7.16
CA THR A 412 -20.56 -20.06 8.05
C THR A 412 -20.78 -21.57 7.95
N ASN A 413 -19.73 -22.37 8.11
CA ASN A 413 -19.81 -23.85 8.05
C ASN A 413 -20.73 -24.42 9.15
N LYS A 414 -20.71 -23.79 10.32
CA LYS A 414 -21.62 -24.12 11.44
C LYS A 414 -22.42 -22.88 11.84
N PRO A 415 -23.65 -23.06 12.40
CA PRO A 415 -24.41 -21.93 12.91
C PRO A 415 -23.58 -21.09 13.88
N MET A 416 -23.63 -19.76 13.74
CA MET A 416 -22.96 -18.84 14.65
C MET A 416 -23.64 -18.85 16.01
N ILE A 417 -22.91 -19.27 17.03
CA ILE A 417 -23.40 -19.29 18.43
C ILE A 417 -22.84 -18.13 19.26
N ARG A 418 -21.84 -17.42 18.74
CA ARG A 418 -21.25 -16.21 19.37
C ARG A 418 -22.35 -15.14 19.50
N LYS A 419 -22.46 -14.57 20.69
CA LYS A 419 -23.30 -13.40 20.97
C LYS A 419 -22.37 -12.24 21.29
N ASP A 420 -22.40 -11.20 20.48
CA ASP A 420 -21.72 -9.95 20.80
C ASP A 420 -22.60 -9.19 21.78
N LEU A 421 -22.09 -9.00 22.99
CA LEU A 421 -22.76 -8.23 24.04
C LEU A 421 -22.54 -6.73 23.80
N SER A 422 -23.40 -5.90 24.37
CA SER A 422 -23.21 -4.46 24.34
C SER A 422 -21.92 -4.08 25.08
N ASP A 423 -21.27 -3.00 24.59
CA ASP A 423 -20.06 -2.47 25.20
C ASP A 423 -20.28 -2.11 26.67
N ILE A 424 -19.32 -2.45 27.52
CA ILE A 424 -19.30 -2.09 28.93
C ILE A 424 -18.18 -1.09 29.16
N ILE A 425 -18.55 0.11 29.63
CA ILE A 425 -17.60 1.18 29.90
C ILE A 425 -17.12 1.09 31.35
N TYR A 426 -15.80 0.96 31.53
CA TYR A 426 -15.17 0.93 32.83
C TYR A 426 -14.47 2.26 33.11
N LYS A 427 -14.40 2.63 34.41
CA LYS A 427 -13.76 3.88 34.85
C LYS A 427 -12.24 3.89 34.58
N ASN A 428 -11.59 2.74 34.63
CA ASN A 428 -10.16 2.55 34.38
C ASN A 428 -9.87 1.08 34.04
N GLU A 429 -8.69 0.83 33.51
CA GLU A 429 -8.22 -0.50 33.10
C GLU A 429 -8.22 -1.53 34.23
N LYS A 430 -7.84 -1.13 35.45
CA LYS A 430 -7.83 -2.02 36.63
C LYS A 430 -9.23 -2.53 36.97
N ALA A 431 -10.25 -1.70 36.84
CA ALA A 431 -11.64 -2.11 37.07
C ALA A 431 -12.10 -3.09 35.97
N CYS A 432 -11.70 -2.89 34.71
CA CYS A 432 -11.96 -3.80 33.61
C CYS A 432 -11.33 -5.18 33.87
N LEU A 433 -10.06 -5.23 34.20
CA LEU A 433 -9.33 -6.47 34.45
C LEU A 433 -9.87 -7.24 35.66
N LEU A 434 -10.28 -6.55 36.74
CA LEU A 434 -10.90 -7.19 37.90
C LEU A 434 -12.23 -7.88 37.57
N TYR A 435 -12.99 -7.32 36.62
CA TYR A 435 -14.31 -7.86 36.23
C TYR A 435 -14.22 -8.93 35.16
N THR A 436 -13.25 -8.81 34.22
CA THR A 436 -13.16 -9.68 33.04
C THR A 436 -12.15 -10.83 33.19
N SER A 437 -11.16 -10.71 34.10
CA SER A 437 -10.19 -11.78 34.33
C SER A 437 -10.73 -12.77 35.37
N PRO A 438 -10.85 -14.06 35.04
CA PRO A 438 -11.20 -15.06 36.02
C PRO A 438 -10.15 -15.14 37.13
N SER A 439 -10.54 -14.84 38.36
CA SER A 439 -9.63 -14.98 39.50
C SER A 439 -9.45 -16.47 39.83
N PRO A 440 -8.23 -16.92 40.18
CA PRO A 440 -8.02 -18.29 40.66
C PRO A 440 -8.85 -18.65 41.88
N ARG A 441 -9.44 -17.66 42.57
CA ARG A 441 -10.34 -17.87 43.73
C ARG A 441 -11.76 -18.17 43.32
N ASP A 442 -12.18 -17.88 42.09
CA ASP A 442 -13.56 -18.12 41.63
C ASP A 442 -13.80 -19.56 41.14
N SER A 443 -12.77 -20.39 41.09
CA SER A 443 -12.83 -21.82 40.74
C SER A 443 -13.07 -22.76 41.94
N THR A 444 -13.29 -22.21 43.12
CA THR A 444 -13.48 -22.99 44.38
C THR A 444 -14.79 -22.70 45.12
N SER A 445 -15.86 -22.37 44.39
CA SER A 445 -17.20 -22.31 44.97
C SER A 445 -18.17 -23.22 44.23
#